data_b96c86b86679f95408bb48b1196adbfc
#
_entry.id   b96c86b86679f95408bb48b1196adbfc
#
_cell.length_a   1.000
_cell.length_b   1.000
_cell.length_c   1.000
_cell.angle_alpha   90.00
_cell.angle_beta   90.00
_cell.angle_gamma   90.00
#
_symmetry.space_group_name_H-M   'P 1'
#
loop_
_entity.id
_entity.type
_entity.pdbx_description
1 polymer ?
#
loop_
_entity_poly.entity_id
_entity_poly.type
_entity_poly.pdbx_seq_one_letter_code
_entity_poly.pdbx_strand_id
1 'polypeptide(L)'
;MPRRVLPHRLLVGCVALAASGCVSFIEPAPPPADPPGGRFVALTRPIIALGDTQEHESTGFPLHDNDGAVDAYVEVAQRPPEQPLFGRRILDWVLANHAGEPAVHLGDLLDMSCRSELKRMSALVTSARQEGAVLPGNHDGLMFGIFNYPLVGEVLEKSGRAWYRGCVRGAEDDGRTPIQSARAAAVDKRGFIAAYLETLTAGKHNPVEGLVVPPASGDARVSWRSPKPGAFLEAIEAHLLEERAYANSFIAQKLRLPAASGAPRGTVMIGLDTNQVNVVVGTLDTIRGLSPGDLGHVRSDQIEAVSAWVDQARKAGDVVVLAGHHNWNRLSFGSQFRLYELMKTLDHPLVYVSAHTHRGFWATHRIGGRSLLELNVSSLSDWPIAYRRVTFALDEEAKRMKVTAELMPNLGGLPPDDRAILDAWEAKTCGRTGIAASVLESQERALVMQQRDSRGTLMDWLYEGLGEWCQPCLQALYESGMRYQDAMLEAITQFYLDLRLEVPEVAALGHTSSCAGETLPVCVARLRAANAADTDGTIELFRRRARFIDEMNGKLDGLSDPRVRNYMACRAVVAAKIDYDLTPDDKRAGRGEANRRKQDFFRIEATVGME
;
A
#
# COMPACT_ATOMS: atom_id res chain seq x y z
N MET A 1 -59.02 12.52 13.10
CA MET A 1 -57.78 12.42 13.87
C MET A 1 -56.64 12.18 12.89
N PRO A 2 -55.74 13.14 12.65
CA PRO A 2 -54.60 12.92 11.73
C PRO A 2 -53.46 12.23 12.45
N ARG A 3 -52.96 11.11 11.87
CA ARG A 3 -51.77 10.42 12.32
C ARG A 3 -50.54 11.31 12.02
N ARG A 4 -49.82 11.69 13.06
CA ARG A 4 -48.51 12.35 12.97
C ARG A 4 -47.47 11.33 12.46
N VAL A 5 -47.00 11.54 11.25
CA VAL A 5 -45.81 10.86 10.71
C VAL A 5 -44.59 11.56 11.33
N LEU A 6 -43.89 10.89 12.25
CA LEU A 6 -42.59 11.34 12.72
C LEU A 6 -41.57 11.25 11.56
N PRO A 7 -40.77 12.28 11.36
CA PRO A 7 -39.85 12.28 10.23
C PRO A 7 -38.69 11.27 10.43
N HIS A 8 -38.60 10.33 9.52
CA HIS A 8 -37.51 9.32 9.42
C HIS A 8 -36.09 9.92 9.43
N ARG A 9 -35.97 11.24 9.28
CA ARG A 9 -34.68 11.94 9.28
C ARG A 9 -33.96 11.98 10.65
N LEU A 10 -34.71 11.85 11.76
CA LEU A 10 -34.11 11.83 13.11
C LEU A 10 -33.52 10.48 13.49
N LEU A 11 -34.05 9.39 12.97
CA LEU A 11 -33.52 8.05 13.26
C LEU A 11 -32.18 7.79 12.55
N VAL A 12 -32.01 8.30 11.33
CA VAL A 12 -30.76 8.18 10.57
C VAL A 12 -29.63 9.01 11.22
N GLY A 13 -29.95 10.18 11.77
CA GLY A 13 -29.00 11.01 12.49
C GLY A 13 -28.48 10.38 13.80
N CYS A 14 -29.34 9.69 14.55
CA CYS A 14 -28.96 9.05 15.81
C CYS A 14 -28.13 7.76 15.60
N VAL A 15 -28.37 7.02 14.52
CA VAL A 15 -27.56 5.85 14.17
C VAL A 15 -26.16 6.26 13.65
N ALA A 16 -26.06 7.36 12.91
CA ALA A 16 -24.78 7.91 12.45
C ALA A 16 -23.91 8.44 13.61
N LEU A 17 -24.53 9.05 14.64
CA LEU A 17 -23.83 9.52 15.85
C LEU A 17 -23.41 8.38 16.78
N ALA A 18 -24.12 7.26 16.79
CA ALA A 18 -23.75 6.09 17.58
C ALA A 18 -22.67 5.23 16.90
N ALA A 19 -22.54 5.29 15.57
CA ALA A 19 -21.50 4.59 14.81
C ALA A 19 -20.15 5.34 14.79
N SER A 20 -20.16 6.65 15.03
CA SER A 20 -18.96 7.47 15.25
C SER A 20 -18.43 7.36 16.69
N GLY A 21 -18.85 6.32 17.43
CA GLY A 21 -18.45 6.05 18.81
C GLY A 21 -16.96 5.91 18.96
N CYS A 22 -16.39 6.93 19.56
CA CYS A 22 -15.17 6.90 20.35
C CYS A 22 -13.96 6.16 19.73
N VAL A 23 -13.48 6.61 18.61
CA VAL A 23 -12.06 6.49 18.32
C VAL A 23 -11.39 7.47 19.30
N SER A 24 -10.77 6.97 20.34
CA SER A 24 -9.96 7.81 21.21
C SER A 24 -8.76 8.29 20.40
N PHE A 25 -8.79 9.53 19.96
CA PHE A 25 -7.64 10.24 19.41
C PHE A 25 -6.60 10.57 20.50
N ILE A 26 -6.40 9.65 21.44
CA ILE A 26 -5.31 9.78 22.40
C ILE A 26 -4.03 9.57 21.59
N GLU A 27 -3.29 10.65 21.37
CA GLU A 27 -1.97 10.54 20.78
C GLU A 27 -1.15 9.51 21.57
N PRO A 28 -0.57 8.50 20.88
CA PRO A 28 0.22 7.51 21.56
C PRO A 28 1.44 8.15 22.20
N ALA A 29 1.72 7.79 23.43
CA ALA A 29 2.91 8.29 24.13
C ALA A 29 4.18 7.69 23.48
N PRO A 30 5.27 8.47 23.37
CA PRO A 30 6.56 7.89 22.99
C PRO A 30 6.96 6.82 24.01
N PRO A 31 7.64 5.72 23.59
CA PRO A 31 8.17 4.76 24.54
C PRO A 31 9.11 5.46 25.54
N PRO A 32 9.17 4.97 26.77
CA PRO A 32 10.13 5.48 27.75
C PRO A 32 11.56 5.27 27.23
N ALA A 33 12.45 6.22 27.53
CA ALA A 33 13.87 6.06 27.24
C ALA A 33 14.40 4.77 27.89
N ASP A 34 15.34 4.09 27.22
CA ASP A 34 15.96 2.89 27.75
C ASP A 34 16.58 3.18 29.14
N PRO A 35 16.19 2.44 30.16
CA PRO A 35 16.92 2.51 31.42
C PRO A 35 18.35 2.00 31.22
N PRO A 36 19.36 2.65 31.79
CA PRO A 36 20.75 2.21 31.66
C PRO A 36 20.91 0.78 32.21
N GLY A 37 21.59 -0.11 31.47
CA GLY A 37 22.05 -1.40 31.95
C GLY A 37 21.23 -2.64 31.60
N GLY A 38 20.33 -2.60 30.61
CA GLY A 38 19.59 -3.80 30.13
C GLY A 38 20.51 -4.82 29.45
N ARG A 39 20.32 -6.12 29.75
CA ARG A 39 21.03 -7.26 29.11
C ARG A 39 20.21 -7.83 27.96
N PHE A 40 20.07 -7.06 26.88
CA PHE A 40 19.32 -7.50 25.71
C PHE A 40 20.10 -8.51 24.89
N VAL A 41 19.52 -9.69 24.69
CA VAL A 41 20.03 -10.73 23.79
C VAL A 41 19.20 -10.72 22.52
N ALA A 42 19.86 -10.71 21.35
CA ALA A 42 19.18 -10.71 20.08
C ALA A 42 18.32 -11.97 19.91
N LEU A 43 17.06 -11.79 19.53
CA LEU A 43 16.14 -12.87 19.21
C LEU A 43 16.18 -13.22 17.72
N THR A 44 16.26 -12.20 16.88
CA THR A 44 16.14 -12.39 15.43
C THR A 44 17.31 -11.80 14.67
N ARG A 45 17.62 -12.41 13.52
CA ARG A 45 18.32 -11.73 12.44
C ARG A 45 17.39 -10.67 11.85
N PRO A 46 17.91 -9.71 11.05
CA PRO A 46 17.09 -8.70 10.42
C PRO A 46 16.02 -9.29 9.51
N ILE A 47 14.88 -8.65 9.50
CA ILE A 47 13.81 -8.81 8.51
C ILE A 47 13.51 -7.45 7.87
N ILE A 48 13.00 -7.47 6.66
CA ILE A 48 12.51 -6.28 5.97
C ILE A 48 11.02 -6.13 6.24
N ALA A 49 10.63 -5.03 6.85
CA ALA A 49 9.24 -4.64 7.04
C ALA A 49 8.94 -3.43 6.15
N LEU A 50 7.94 -3.57 5.30
CA LEU A 50 7.53 -2.56 4.33
C LEU A 50 6.01 -2.60 4.15
N GLY A 51 5.43 -1.54 3.61
CA GLY A 51 4.00 -1.46 3.35
C GLY A 51 3.68 -0.38 2.33
N ASP A 52 2.41 -0.27 2.00
CA ASP A 52 1.87 0.84 1.24
C ASP A 52 2.68 1.11 -0.05
N THR A 53 2.93 0.04 -0.83
CA THR A 53 3.59 0.16 -2.15
C THR A 53 2.64 0.82 -3.13
N GLN A 54 1.36 0.49 -3.03
CA GLN A 54 0.27 1.09 -3.78
C GLN A 54 0.57 1.20 -5.28
N GLU A 55 0.83 0.05 -5.90
CA GLU A 55 0.98 -0.04 -7.35
C GLU A 55 -0.28 0.48 -8.04
N HIS A 56 -0.13 1.51 -8.85
CA HIS A 56 -1.21 2.31 -9.36
C HIS A 56 -1.60 1.96 -10.80
N GLU A 57 -2.91 1.94 -11.09
CA GLU A 57 -3.42 1.80 -12.46
C GLU A 57 -3.23 3.09 -13.25
N SER A 58 -2.44 3.03 -14.32
CA SER A 58 -2.07 4.20 -15.10
C SER A 58 -3.00 4.52 -16.28
N THR A 59 -3.92 3.62 -16.61
CA THR A 59 -4.71 3.68 -17.85
C THR A 59 -6.20 3.75 -17.60
N GLY A 60 -6.62 3.80 -16.35
CA GLY A 60 -8.02 3.87 -15.96
C GLY A 60 -8.68 5.21 -16.25
N PHE A 61 -9.89 5.36 -15.77
CA PHE A 61 -10.64 6.59 -15.90
C PHE A 61 -9.97 7.72 -15.11
N PRO A 62 -9.94 8.98 -15.59
CA PRO A 62 -9.15 10.06 -14.99
C PRO A 62 -9.56 10.47 -13.58
N LEU A 63 -10.68 9.96 -13.07
CA LEU A 63 -11.24 10.35 -11.78
C LEU A 63 -10.54 9.77 -10.57
N HIS A 64 -9.90 8.64 -10.70
CA HIS A 64 -9.33 7.93 -9.55
C HIS A 64 -8.19 8.69 -8.86
N ASP A 65 -7.60 9.67 -9.53
CA ASP A 65 -6.58 10.54 -8.94
C ASP A 65 -7.12 11.85 -8.38
N ASN A 66 -8.38 12.17 -8.68
CA ASN A 66 -8.95 13.49 -8.43
C ASN A 66 -10.29 13.44 -7.70
N ASP A 67 -10.67 12.32 -7.09
CA ASP A 67 -11.82 12.35 -6.20
C ASP A 67 -11.47 13.09 -4.90
N GLY A 68 -12.45 13.73 -4.26
CA GLY A 68 -12.20 14.57 -3.09
C GLY A 68 -11.57 13.82 -1.90
N ALA A 69 -11.71 12.50 -1.85
CA ALA A 69 -11.03 11.66 -0.88
C ALA A 69 -9.57 11.41 -1.30
N VAL A 70 -9.35 11.16 -2.59
CA VAL A 70 -8.03 10.98 -3.17
C VAL A 70 -7.27 12.29 -3.23
N ASP A 71 -7.92 13.44 -3.46
CA ASP A 71 -7.28 14.75 -3.39
C ASP A 71 -6.72 15.06 -1.99
N ALA A 72 -7.50 14.80 -0.95
CA ALA A 72 -7.00 14.93 0.42
C ALA A 72 -5.86 13.94 0.69
N TYR A 73 -5.92 12.77 0.12
CA TYR A 73 -4.93 11.73 0.21
C TYR A 73 -3.66 12.07 -0.59
N VAL A 74 -3.79 12.50 -1.85
CA VAL A 74 -2.67 12.93 -2.70
C VAL A 74 -2.01 14.19 -2.16
N GLU A 75 -2.75 15.15 -1.62
CA GLU A 75 -2.18 16.31 -0.93
C GLU A 75 -1.35 15.93 0.30
N VAL A 76 -1.75 14.88 1.01
CA VAL A 76 -1.02 14.36 2.17
C VAL A 76 0.13 13.46 1.74
N ALA A 77 -0.06 12.70 0.69
CA ALA A 77 0.81 11.60 0.30
C ALA A 77 1.99 12.00 -0.59
N GLN A 78 1.88 13.05 -1.39
CA GLN A 78 2.98 13.60 -2.23
C GLN A 78 3.69 12.58 -3.12
N ARG A 79 2.92 11.81 -3.86
CA ARG A 79 3.45 10.75 -4.72
C ARG A 79 4.28 11.31 -5.88
N PRO A 80 5.36 10.62 -6.26
CA PRO A 80 6.06 10.95 -7.49
C PRO A 80 5.11 10.86 -8.70
N PRO A 81 5.13 11.77 -9.65
CA PRO A 81 4.25 11.75 -10.81
C PRO A 81 4.42 10.49 -11.67
N GLU A 82 5.58 9.86 -11.62
CA GLU A 82 5.90 8.64 -12.34
C GLU A 82 5.59 7.35 -11.59
N GLN A 83 5.05 7.42 -10.40
CA GLN A 83 4.74 6.21 -9.62
C GLN A 83 4.00 5.13 -10.43
N PRO A 84 3.00 5.47 -11.28
CA PRO A 84 2.35 4.48 -12.12
C PRO A 84 3.30 3.74 -13.08
N LEU A 85 4.45 4.31 -13.40
CA LEU A 85 5.44 3.72 -14.29
C LEU A 85 6.46 2.86 -13.55
N PHE A 86 6.75 3.17 -12.29
CA PHE A 86 7.85 2.54 -11.57
C PHE A 86 7.60 2.21 -10.09
N GLY A 87 6.39 2.41 -9.54
CA GLY A 87 6.09 2.07 -8.14
C GLY A 87 6.54 0.65 -7.79
N ARG A 88 6.20 -0.32 -8.63
CA ARG A 88 6.68 -1.69 -8.53
C ARG A 88 8.20 -1.83 -8.60
N ARG A 89 8.89 -0.96 -9.37
CA ARG A 89 10.35 -0.99 -9.49
C ARG A 89 11.06 -0.58 -8.20
N ILE A 90 10.43 0.27 -7.40
CA ILE A 90 10.95 0.61 -6.07
C ILE A 90 10.93 -0.63 -5.19
N LEU A 91 9.83 -1.38 -5.16
CA LEU A 91 9.74 -2.63 -4.42
C LEU A 91 10.76 -3.67 -4.94
N ASP A 92 10.89 -3.84 -6.26
CA ASP A 92 11.89 -4.73 -6.86
C ASP A 92 13.33 -4.35 -6.44
N TRP A 93 13.63 -3.04 -6.41
CA TRP A 93 14.92 -2.55 -5.92
C TRP A 93 15.14 -2.86 -4.44
N VAL A 94 14.13 -2.67 -3.59
CA VAL A 94 14.19 -3.02 -2.16
C VAL A 94 14.50 -4.51 -2.00
N LEU A 95 13.71 -5.36 -2.64
CA LEU A 95 13.86 -6.80 -2.56
C LEU A 95 15.24 -7.25 -3.07
N ALA A 96 15.73 -6.70 -4.17
CA ALA A 96 17.02 -7.05 -4.72
C ALA A 96 18.22 -6.65 -3.83
N ASN A 97 18.10 -5.55 -3.08
CA ASN A 97 19.15 -5.08 -2.16
C ASN A 97 19.20 -5.88 -0.85
N HIS A 98 18.16 -6.65 -0.54
CA HIS A 98 18.03 -7.45 0.69
C HIS A 98 17.84 -8.93 0.40
N ALA A 99 18.38 -9.43 -0.71
CA ALA A 99 18.33 -10.84 -1.05
C ALA A 99 18.92 -11.68 0.10
N GLY A 100 18.12 -12.56 0.70
CA GLY A 100 18.48 -13.39 1.85
C GLY A 100 18.00 -12.88 3.22
N GLU A 101 17.41 -11.68 3.30
CA GLU A 101 16.64 -11.23 4.46
C GLU A 101 15.14 -11.42 4.16
N PRO A 102 14.36 -12.10 5.01
CA PRO A 102 12.93 -12.25 4.76
C PRO A 102 12.20 -10.90 4.75
N ALA A 103 11.19 -10.76 3.89
CA ALA A 103 10.41 -9.54 3.77
C ALA A 103 8.95 -9.76 4.19
N VAL A 104 8.42 -8.85 5.00
CA VAL A 104 7.01 -8.78 5.36
C VAL A 104 6.43 -7.51 4.77
N HIS A 105 5.53 -7.67 3.80
CA HIS A 105 4.73 -6.57 3.27
C HIS A 105 3.45 -6.45 4.09
N LEU A 106 3.27 -5.30 4.73
CA LEU A 106 2.22 -5.06 5.72
C LEU A 106 0.90 -4.56 5.11
N GLY A 107 0.70 -4.75 3.82
CA GLY A 107 -0.53 -4.40 3.14
C GLY A 107 -0.43 -3.17 2.25
N ASP A 108 -1.52 -2.90 1.52
CA ASP A 108 -1.62 -1.92 0.46
C ASP A 108 -0.55 -2.13 -0.63
N LEU A 109 -0.56 -3.37 -1.15
CA LEU A 109 0.24 -3.75 -2.29
C LEU A 109 -0.28 -3.05 -3.57
N LEU A 110 -1.60 -3.01 -3.72
CA LEU A 110 -2.34 -2.34 -4.78
C LEU A 110 -2.74 -0.93 -4.33
N ASP A 111 -3.09 -0.07 -5.27
CA ASP A 111 -3.62 1.25 -4.97
C ASP A 111 -5.15 1.30 -5.09
N MET A 112 -5.69 0.94 -6.23
CA MET A 112 -7.12 1.05 -6.52
C MET A 112 -7.86 -0.30 -6.53
N SER A 113 -7.20 -1.40 -6.18
CA SER A 113 -7.71 -2.78 -6.34
C SER A 113 -7.99 -3.16 -7.80
N CYS A 114 -7.12 -2.80 -8.72
CA CYS A 114 -7.27 -3.16 -10.13
C CYS A 114 -6.57 -4.48 -10.47
N ARG A 115 -7.14 -5.27 -11.40
CA ARG A 115 -6.51 -6.52 -11.88
C ARG A 115 -5.17 -6.30 -12.56
N SER A 116 -4.99 -5.17 -13.22
CA SER A 116 -3.71 -4.78 -13.83
C SER A 116 -2.62 -4.57 -12.79
N GLU A 117 -2.94 -3.91 -11.69
CA GLU A 117 -2.05 -3.73 -10.54
C GLU A 117 -1.67 -5.09 -9.94
N LEU A 118 -2.67 -5.92 -9.63
CA LEU A 118 -2.46 -7.27 -9.09
C LEU A 118 -1.57 -8.12 -10.00
N LYS A 119 -1.79 -8.09 -11.32
CA LYS A 119 -1.00 -8.84 -12.28
C LYS A 119 0.48 -8.46 -12.23
N ARG A 120 0.78 -7.14 -12.18
CA ARG A 120 2.16 -6.64 -12.10
C ARG A 120 2.81 -7.03 -10.77
N MET A 121 2.09 -6.87 -9.67
CA MET A 121 2.62 -7.18 -8.34
C MET A 121 2.79 -8.70 -8.10
N SER A 122 1.86 -9.52 -8.58
CA SER A 122 2.00 -10.98 -8.50
C SER A 122 3.22 -11.47 -9.27
N ALA A 123 3.49 -10.92 -10.45
CA ALA A 123 4.68 -11.25 -11.22
C ALA A 123 5.98 -10.92 -10.45
N LEU A 124 6.03 -9.76 -9.79
CA LEU A 124 7.18 -9.36 -8.97
C LEU A 124 7.37 -10.28 -7.77
N VAL A 125 6.32 -10.53 -6.98
CA VAL A 125 6.39 -11.39 -5.79
C VAL A 125 6.80 -12.81 -6.17
N THR A 126 6.29 -13.34 -7.29
CA THR A 126 6.66 -14.66 -7.81
C THR A 126 8.13 -14.73 -8.26
N SER A 127 8.67 -13.65 -8.80
CA SER A 127 10.08 -13.60 -9.26
C SER A 127 11.08 -13.30 -8.15
N ALA A 128 10.64 -12.81 -7.01
CA ALA A 128 11.51 -12.49 -5.88
C ALA A 128 12.26 -13.71 -5.36
N ARG A 129 13.53 -13.53 -5.01
CA ARG A 129 14.41 -14.61 -4.55
C ARG A 129 14.42 -14.80 -3.03
N GLN A 130 13.83 -13.89 -2.29
CA GLN A 130 13.76 -13.95 -0.83
C GLN A 130 12.44 -14.53 -0.35
N GLU A 131 12.49 -15.10 0.84
CA GLU A 131 11.28 -15.49 1.56
C GLU A 131 10.49 -14.24 1.94
N GLY A 132 9.16 -14.29 1.83
CA GLY A 132 8.33 -13.15 2.12
C GLY A 132 6.89 -13.53 2.45
N ALA A 133 6.19 -12.59 3.03
CA ALA A 133 4.76 -12.66 3.26
C ALA A 133 4.11 -11.32 2.92
N VAL A 134 2.87 -11.37 2.47
CA VAL A 134 2.04 -10.20 2.17
C VAL A 134 0.81 -10.25 3.05
N LEU A 135 0.63 -9.26 3.91
CA LEU A 135 -0.63 -9.05 4.62
C LEU A 135 -1.54 -8.16 3.75
N PRO A 136 -2.84 -8.39 3.71
CA PRO A 136 -3.71 -7.51 2.95
C PRO A 136 -3.92 -6.16 3.65
N GLY A 137 -3.87 -5.08 2.88
CA GLY A 137 -4.30 -3.76 3.29
C GLY A 137 -5.71 -3.43 2.79
N ASN A 138 -6.23 -2.24 3.10
CA ASN A 138 -7.58 -1.85 2.67
C ASN A 138 -7.63 -1.54 1.16
N HIS A 139 -6.53 -1.16 0.54
CA HIS A 139 -6.42 -1.03 -0.90
C HIS A 139 -6.36 -2.39 -1.62
N ASP A 140 -6.05 -3.47 -0.90
CA ASP A 140 -5.97 -4.83 -1.44
C ASP A 140 -7.35 -5.52 -1.46
N GLY A 141 -8.27 -4.98 -2.23
CA GLY A 141 -9.59 -5.57 -2.47
C GLY A 141 -10.78 -4.78 -1.97
N LEU A 142 -10.60 -3.64 -1.27
CA LEU A 142 -11.73 -2.83 -0.80
C LEU A 142 -11.95 -1.55 -1.63
N MET A 143 -10.96 -0.94 -2.23
CA MET A 143 -11.14 0.25 -3.06
C MET A 143 -12.18 -0.02 -4.17
N PHE A 144 -11.86 -0.05 -5.41
CA PHE A 144 -12.82 -0.43 -6.46
C PHE A 144 -13.30 -1.89 -6.34
N GLY A 145 -12.57 -2.74 -5.63
CA GLY A 145 -13.01 -4.12 -5.31
C GLY A 145 -14.32 -4.20 -4.52
N ILE A 146 -14.67 -3.17 -3.74
CA ILE A 146 -15.95 -3.10 -3.01
C ILE A 146 -17.15 -3.12 -3.96
N PHE A 147 -17.00 -2.69 -5.21
CA PHE A 147 -18.08 -2.68 -6.21
C PHE A 147 -18.47 -4.08 -6.68
N ASN A 148 -17.64 -5.08 -6.42
CA ASN A 148 -17.98 -6.48 -6.65
C ASN A 148 -18.95 -7.03 -5.61
N TYR A 149 -19.16 -6.31 -4.49
CA TYR A 149 -20.19 -6.65 -3.55
C TYR A 149 -21.58 -6.33 -4.13
N PRO A 150 -22.52 -7.30 -4.20
CA PRO A 150 -23.76 -7.16 -4.96
C PRO A 150 -24.57 -5.92 -4.63
N LEU A 151 -24.78 -5.66 -3.32
CA LEU A 151 -25.58 -4.51 -2.87
C LEU A 151 -24.96 -3.18 -3.31
N VAL A 152 -23.65 -3.04 -3.18
CA VAL A 152 -22.92 -1.82 -3.56
C VAL A 152 -22.96 -1.67 -5.09
N GLY A 153 -22.66 -2.73 -5.81
CA GLY A 153 -22.72 -2.74 -7.27
C GLY A 153 -24.10 -2.34 -7.82
N GLU A 154 -25.20 -2.86 -7.25
CA GLU A 154 -26.56 -2.50 -7.65
C GLU A 154 -26.91 -1.03 -7.39
N VAL A 155 -26.49 -0.50 -6.24
CA VAL A 155 -26.71 0.91 -5.90
C VAL A 155 -25.97 1.82 -6.86
N LEU A 156 -24.74 1.49 -7.20
CA LEU A 156 -23.91 2.26 -8.11
C LEU A 156 -24.40 2.18 -9.55
N GLU A 157 -24.82 1.01 -10.00
CA GLU A 157 -25.41 0.83 -11.34
C GLU A 157 -26.64 1.72 -11.52
N LYS A 158 -27.45 1.82 -10.48
CA LYS A 158 -28.63 2.70 -10.48
C LYS A 158 -28.28 4.18 -10.34
N SER A 159 -27.12 4.51 -9.79
CA SER A 159 -26.68 5.91 -9.62
C SER A 159 -26.15 6.54 -10.90
N GLY A 160 -25.75 5.74 -11.89
CA GLY A 160 -25.19 6.21 -13.17
C GLY A 160 -23.86 6.95 -13.03
N ARG A 161 -23.14 6.81 -11.91
CA ARG A 161 -21.91 7.55 -11.67
C ARG A 161 -20.69 6.90 -12.35
N ALA A 162 -19.79 7.73 -12.83
CA ALA A 162 -18.64 7.31 -13.62
C ALA A 162 -17.40 6.87 -12.81
N TRP A 163 -17.30 7.25 -11.54
CA TRP A 163 -16.13 7.01 -10.70
C TRP A 163 -15.77 5.53 -10.44
N TYR A 164 -16.70 4.60 -10.65
CA TYR A 164 -16.42 3.16 -10.60
C TYR A 164 -15.59 2.65 -11.81
N ARG A 165 -15.25 3.50 -12.76
CA ARG A 165 -14.46 3.14 -13.93
C ARG A 165 -12.95 3.21 -13.72
N GLY A 166 -12.48 3.48 -12.54
CA GLY A 166 -11.07 3.69 -12.24
C GLY A 166 -10.12 2.59 -12.73
N CYS A 167 -10.56 1.33 -12.77
CA CYS A 167 -9.77 0.21 -13.29
C CYS A 167 -10.00 -0.08 -14.78
N VAL A 168 -10.88 0.63 -15.46
CA VAL A 168 -11.25 0.34 -16.85
C VAL A 168 -10.39 1.16 -17.80
N ARG A 169 -9.66 0.48 -18.67
CA ARG A 169 -8.89 1.09 -19.76
C ARG A 169 -9.83 1.65 -20.80
N GLY A 170 -10.27 2.88 -20.68
CA GLY A 170 -11.16 3.55 -21.63
C GLY A 170 -12.20 2.60 -22.24
N ALA A 171 -13.46 2.91 -22.36
CA ALA A 171 -14.49 1.95 -22.75
C ALA A 171 -14.06 1.10 -23.94
N GLU A 172 -13.62 -0.11 -23.69
CA GLU A 172 -13.58 -1.14 -24.72
C GLU A 172 -15.04 -1.44 -24.99
N ASP A 173 -15.43 -1.32 -26.24
CA ASP A 173 -16.79 -1.67 -26.70
C ASP A 173 -16.88 -3.21 -26.78
N ASP A 174 -16.85 -3.85 -25.59
CA ASP A 174 -16.95 -5.30 -25.44
C ASP A 174 -18.40 -5.77 -25.22
N GLY A 175 -19.37 -4.86 -25.44
CA GLY A 175 -20.80 -5.10 -25.26
C GLY A 175 -21.23 -5.17 -23.79
N ARG A 176 -20.35 -4.88 -22.84
CA ARG A 176 -20.68 -4.82 -21.40
C ARG A 176 -21.18 -3.44 -21.01
N THR A 177 -22.04 -3.39 -20.00
CA THR A 177 -22.33 -2.11 -19.35
C THR A 177 -21.09 -1.57 -18.62
N PRO A 178 -20.98 -0.25 -18.42
CA PRO A 178 -19.84 0.33 -17.70
C PRO A 178 -19.58 -0.31 -16.34
N ILE A 179 -20.63 -0.64 -15.59
CA ILE A 179 -20.47 -1.31 -14.29
C ILE A 179 -19.96 -2.76 -14.44
N GLN A 180 -20.41 -3.48 -15.45
CA GLN A 180 -19.91 -4.85 -15.71
C GLN A 180 -18.41 -4.83 -16.05
N SER A 181 -17.98 -3.85 -16.86
CA SER A 181 -16.56 -3.65 -17.19
C SER A 181 -15.76 -3.27 -15.95
N ALA A 182 -16.26 -2.34 -15.13
CA ALA A 182 -15.62 -1.94 -13.88
C ALA A 182 -15.45 -3.12 -12.92
N ARG A 183 -16.51 -3.91 -12.70
CA ARG A 183 -16.47 -5.12 -11.87
C ARG A 183 -15.49 -6.16 -12.40
N ALA A 184 -15.40 -6.34 -13.71
CA ALA A 184 -14.48 -7.28 -14.32
C ALA A 184 -13.01 -6.82 -14.18
N ALA A 185 -12.76 -5.51 -14.17
CA ALA A 185 -11.43 -4.93 -14.04
C ALA A 185 -10.96 -4.80 -12.59
N ALA A 186 -11.88 -4.73 -11.62
CA ALA A 186 -11.57 -4.65 -10.21
C ALA A 186 -11.27 -6.02 -9.58
N VAL A 187 -10.52 -6.00 -8.48
CA VAL A 187 -10.21 -7.17 -7.64
C VAL A 187 -10.84 -6.95 -6.28
N ASP A 188 -11.78 -7.80 -5.88
CA ASP A 188 -12.27 -7.82 -4.52
C ASP A 188 -11.28 -8.52 -3.59
N LYS A 189 -11.50 -8.38 -2.28
CA LYS A 189 -10.65 -8.98 -1.25
C LYS A 189 -10.47 -10.48 -1.43
N ARG A 190 -11.53 -11.18 -1.81
CA ARG A 190 -11.49 -12.63 -2.06
C ARG A 190 -10.62 -12.97 -3.27
N GLY A 191 -10.74 -12.21 -4.35
CA GLY A 191 -9.89 -12.34 -5.54
C GLY A 191 -8.42 -12.05 -5.23
N PHE A 192 -8.14 -11.05 -4.38
CA PHE A 192 -6.79 -10.78 -3.92
C PHE A 192 -6.20 -11.95 -3.13
N ILE A 193 -6.93 -12.48 -2.14
CA ILE A 193 -6.50 -13.65 -1.35
C ILE A 193 -6.24 -14.86 -2.25
N ALA A 194 -7.16 -15.15 -3.19
CA ALA A 194 -7.00 -16.26 -4.12
C ALA A 194 -5.74 -16.12 -4.97
N ALA A 195 -5.50 -14.94 -5.54
CA ALA A 195 -4.31 -14.67 -6.34
C ALA A 195 -3.02 -14.73 -5.53
N TYR A 196 -3.04 -14.28 -4.27
CA TYR A 196 -1.88 -14.41 -3.38
C TYR A 196 -1.55 -15.89 -3.09
N LEU A 197 -2.57 -16.71 -2.83
CA LEU A 197 -2.40 -18.15 -2.64
C LEU A 197 -1.85 -18.85 -3.91
N GLU A 198 -2.34 -18.47 -5.09
CA GLU A 198 -1.80 -18.95 -6.37
C GLU A 198 -0.33 -18.54 -6.54
N THR A 199 0.03 -17.31 -6.18
CA THR A 199 1.41 -16.82 -6.23
C THR A 199 2.34 -17.65 -5.35
N LEU A 200 1.90 -18.04 -4.16
CA LEU A 200 2.67 -18.91 -3.27
C LEU A 200 2.90 -20.31 -3.88
N THR A 201 1.93 -20.86 -4.61
CA THR A 201 2.09 -22.17 -5.25
C THR A 201 2.97 -22.13 -6.50
N ALA A 202 2.89 -21.05 -7.27
CA ALA A 202 3.68 -20.87 -8.49
C ALA A 202 5.13 -20.45 -8.20
N GLY A 203 5.36 -19.84 -7.04
CA GLY A 203 6.70 -19.35 -6.65
C GLY A 203 7.65 -20.49 -6.30
N LYS A 204 8.82 -20.50 -6.93
CA LYS A 204 9.87 -21.51 -6.68
C LYS A 204 10.40 -21.50 -5.24
N HIS A 205 10.07 -20.49 -4.47
CA HIS A 205 10.58 -20.24 -3.12
C HIS A 205 9.69 -20.71 -1.99
N ASN A 206 8.40 -20.94 -2.27
CA ASN A 206 7.45 -21.48 -1.31
C ASN A 206 6.70 -22.65 -1.93
N PRO A 207 7.33 -23.85 -2.04
CA PRO A 207 6.62 -25.03 -2.47
C PRO A 207 5.52 -25.32 -1.47
N VAL A 208 4.28 -25.21 -1.90
CA VAL A 208 3.11 -25.39 -1.06
C VAL A 208 2.63 -26.83 -1.18
N GLU A 209 2.74 -27.60 -0.09
CA GLU A 209 2.11 -28.91 -0.02
C GLU A 209 0.64 -28.75 0.42
N GLY A 210 -0.26 -29.34 -0.35
CA GLY A 210 -1.66 -29.48 0.01
C GLY A 210 -2.50 -28.21 -0.16
N LEU A 211 -2.04 -27.22 -0.93
CA LEU A 211 -2.87 -26.08 -1.25
C LEU A 211 -3.98 -26.47 -2.22
N VAL A 212 -5.19 -26.29 -1.80
CA VAL A 212 -6.37 -26.34 -2.67
C VAL A 212 -6.84 -24.89 -2.85
N VAL A 213 -6.70 -24.36 -4.07
CA VAL A 213 -7.36 -23.08 -4.41
C VAL A 213 -8.86 -23.33 -4.29
N PRO A 214 -9.56 -22.63 -3.41
CA PRO A 214 -10.97 -22.93 -3.18
C PRO A 214 -11.80 -22.61 -4.41
N PRO A 215 -12.93 -23.30 -4.60
CA PRO A 215 -13.86 -22.99 -5.66
C PRO A 215 -14.34 -21.53 -5.54
N ALA A 216 -14.70 -20.92 -6.66
CA ALA A 216 -15.12 -19.52 -6.73
C ALA A 216 -16.39 -19.20 -5.92
N SER A 217 -17.11 -20.20 -5.42
CA SER A 217 -18.32 -20.07 -4.61
C SER A 217 -18.29 -21.04 -3.44
N GLY A 218 -18.85 -20.62 -2.29
CA GLY A 218 -18.96 -21.42 -1.10
C GLY A 218 -17.99 -21.04 0.02
N ASP A 219 -18.29 -21.49 1.24
CA ASP A 219 -17.39 -21.35 2.38
C ASP A 219 -16.27 -22.39 2.25
N ALA A 220 -15.04 -21.93 2.15
CA ALA A 220 -13.87 -22.79 2.04
C ALA A 220 -12.76 -22.29 2.97
N ARG A 221 -12.22 -23.22 3.76
CA ARG A 221 -11.03 -22.98 4.57
C ARG A 221 -9.84 -23.63 3.90
N VAL A 222 -8.79 -22.84 3.66
CA VAL A 222 -7.53 -23.30 3.13
C VAL A 222 -6.48 -23.19 4.24
N SER A 223 -5.82 -24.31 4.55
CA SER A 223 -4.67 -24.33 5.44
C SER A 223 -3.43 -24.74 4.66
N TRP A 224 -2.35 -24.00 4.87
CA TRP A 224 -1.05 -24.28 4.29
C TRP A 224 0.03 -24.28 5.37
N ARG A 225 1.03 -25.14 5.21
CA ARG A 225 2.21 -25.18 6.08
C ARG A 225 3.46 -25.32 5.22
N SER A 226 4.52 -24.65 5.59
CA SER A 226 5.80 -24.85 4.92
C SER A 226 6.29 -26.28 5.13
N PRO A 227 6.69 -26.98 4.05
CA PRO A 227 7.26 -28.32 4.17
C PRO A 227 8.66 -28.31 4.79
N LYS A 228 9.32 -27.16 4.86
CA LYS A 228 10.66 -27.02 5.43
C LYS A 228 10.55 -26.58 6.90
N PRO A 229 10.98 -27.39 7.88
CA PRO A 229 11.08 -26.96 9.27
C PRO A 229 11.94 -25.69 9.37
N GLY A 230 11.41 -24.65 10.05
CA GLY A 230 12.12 -23.38 10.22
C GLY A 230 12.07 -22.43 9.01
N ALA A 231 11.29 -22.75 7.96
CA ALA A 231 10.99 -21.79 6.90
C ALA A 231 10.27 -20.56 7.45
N PHE A 232 10.52 -19.40 6.85
CA PHE A 232 9.96 -18.12 7.28
C PHE A 232 8.44 -18.14 7.34
N LEU A 233 7.77 -18.59 6.28
CA LEU A 233 6.32 -18.76 6.23
C LEU A 233 5.96 -20.16 6.73
N GLU A 234 5.49 -20.26 7.97
CA GLU A 234 5.24 -21.53 8.65
C GLU A 234 3.82 -22.05 8.43
N ALA A 235 2.83 -21.19 8.46
CA ALA A 235 1.44 -21.55 8.21
C ALA A 235 0.62 -20.34 7.71
N ILE A 236 -0.34 -20.64 6.83
CA ILE A 236 -1.37 -19.70 6.40
C ILE A 236 -2.72 -20.33 6.69
N GLU A 237 -3.67 -19.53 7.18
CA GLU A 237 -5.08 -19.84 7.16
C GLU A 237 -5.83 -18.79 6.34
N ALA A 238 -6.54 -19.23 5.30
CA ALA A 238 -7.36 -18.39 4.47
C ALA A 238 -8.81 -18.88 4.50
N HIS A 239 -9.72 -17.96 4.80
CA HIS A 239 -11.16 -18.20 4.74
C HIS A 239 -11.74 -17.44 3.57
N LEU A 240 -12.20 -18.15 2.55
CA LEU A 240 -12.85 -17.62 1.36
C LEU A 240 -14.34 -17.95 1.46
N LEU A 241 -15.11 -16.98 1.94
CA LEU A 241 -16.53 -17.13 2.17
C LEU A 241 -17.32 -16.86 0.88
N GLU A 242 -18.61 -17.24 0.89
CA GLU A 242 -19.54 -16.87 -0.17
C GLU A 242 -19.57 -15.35 -0.41
N GLU A 243 -20.02 -14.95 -1.58
CA GLU A 243 -20.11 -13.54 -1.98
C GLU A 243 -20.86 -12.67 -0.96
N ARG A 244 -21.88 -13.22 -0.29
CA ARG A 244 -22.64 -12.54 0.78
C ARG A 244 -21.84 -12.27 2.04
N ALA A 245 -20.81 -13.07 2.30
CA ALA A 245 -19.95 -12.98 3.47
C ALA A 245 -18.53 -12.48 3.12
N TYR A 246 -18.36 -11.95 1.94
CA TYR A 246 -17.10 -11.50 1.38
C TYR A 246 -16.30 -10.58 2.32
N ALA A 247 -16.94 -9.66 3.03
CA ALA A 247 -16.30 -8.78 4.01
C ALA A 247 -15.73 -9.52 5.23
N ASN A 248 -16.17 -10.77 5.47
CA ASN A 248 -15.67 -11.60 6.54
C ASN A 248 -14.50 -12.50 6.11
N SER A 249 -14.20 -12.54 4.81
CA SER A 249 -13.02 -13.25 4.31
C SER A 249 -11.76 -12.69 4.96
N PHE A 250 -10.82 -13.57 5.29
CA PHE A 250 -9.53 -13.16 5.82
C PHE A 250 -8.42 -14.14 5.44
N ILE A 251 -7.20 -13.67 5.51
CA ILE A 251 -5.99 -14.47 5.43
C ILE A 251 -5.10 -14.18 6.65
N ALA A 252 -4.89 -15.17 7.50
CA ALA A 252 -3.95 -15.07 8.61
C ALA A 252 -2.69 -15.87 8.28
N GLN A 253 -1.52 -15.40 8.74
CA GLN A 253 -0.24 -15.98 8.40
C GLN A 253 0.62 -16.14 9.65
N LYS A 254 1.27 -17.29 9.80
CA LYS A 254 2.23 -17.58 10.85
C LYS A 254 3.63 -17.61 10.25
N LEU A 255 4.49 -16.71 10.70
CA LEU A 255 5.85 -16.50 10.21
C LEU A 255 6.83 -16.85 11.34
N ARG A 256 7.78 -17.73 11.07
CA ARG A 256 8.90 -17.96 11.98
C ARG A 256 10.05 -17.04 11.59
N LEU A 257 10.31 -16.07 12.43
CA LEU A 257 11.38 -15.12 12.16
C LEU A 257 12.75 -15.81 12.29
N PRO A 258 13.72 -15.43 11.45
CA PRO A 258 15.05 -16.05 11.45
C PRO A 258 15.76 -15.75 12.77
N ALA A 259 16.12 -16.79 13.51
CA ALA A 259 16.78 -16.65 14.80
C ALA A 259 18.18 -16.04 14.67
N ALA A 260 18.53 -15.17 15.62
CA ALA A 260 19.91 -14.74 15.80
C ALA A 260 20.77 -15.89 16.38
N SER A 261 22.09 -15.80 16.21
CA SER A 261 22.99 -16.76 16.84
C SER A 261 22.89 -16.64 18.37
N GLY A 262 22.64 -17.75 19.06
CA GLY A 262 22.50 -17.77 20.51
C GLY A 262 21.18 -17.17 21.04
N ALA A 263 20.17 -17.00 20.18
CA ALA A 263 18.86 -16.53 20.62
C ALA A 263 18.29 -17.45 21.72
N PRO A 264 17.86 -16.89 22.86
CA PRO A 264 17.34 -17.67 23.99
C PRO A 264 15.97 -18.28 23.71
N ARG A 265 15.19 -17.64 22.82
CA ARG A 265 13.83 -18.04 22.44
C ARG A 265 13.63 -17.91 20.93
N GLY A 266 12.77 -18.74 20.35
CA GLY A 266 12.26 -18.52 19.00
C GLY A 266 11.35 -17.30 18.95
N THR A 267 11.14 -16.75 17.76
CA THR A 267 10.20 -15.64 17.53
C THR A 267 9.25 -15.98 16.41
N VAL A 268 7.96 -15.83 16.69
CA VAL A 268 6.86 -16.05 15.74
C VAL A 268 6.13 -14.74 15.53
N MET A 269 6.00 -14.31 14.28
CA MET A 269 5.12 -13.21 13.90
C MET A 269 3.80 -13.78 13.41
N ILE A 270 2.70 -13.27 13.94
CA ILE A 270 1.35 -13.61 13.49
C ILE A 270 0.81 -12.42 12.71
N GLY A 271 0.76 -12.59 11.40
CA GLY A 271 0.19 -11.62 10.47
C GLY A 271 -1.33 -11.75 10.40
N LEU A 272 -2.00 -10.66 10.66
CA LEU A 272 -3.44 -10.54 10.70
C LEU A 272 -3.96 -9.78 9.49
N ASP A 273 -5.07 -10.23 8.95
CA ASP A 273 -5.88 -9.46 8.03
C ASP A 273 -6.76 -8.50 8.84
N THR A 274 -6.41 -7.24 8.82
CA THR A 274 -7.16 -6.20 9.54
C THR A 274 -8.31 -5.61 8.73
N ASN A 275 -8.61 -6.18 7.55
CA ASN A 275 -9.63 -5.68 6.62
C ASN A 275 -10.93 -6.49 6.65
N GLN A 276 -11.32 -7.07 7.78
CA GLN A 276 -12.63 -7.68 7.94
C GLN A 276 -13.71 -6.58 8.14
N VAL A 277 -13.77 -5.66 7.18
CA VAL A 277 -14.60 -4.45 7.23
C VAL A 277 -16.06 -4.81 7.00
N ASN A 278 -16.94 -4.21 7.78
CA ASN A 278 -18.37 -4.30 7.51
C ASN A 278 -18.68 -3.51 6.21
N VAL A 279 -19.25 -4.18 5.22
CA VAL A 279 -19.54 -3.58 3.92
C VAL A 279 -20.43 -2.33 4.02
N VAL A 280 -21.39 -2.31 4.95
CA VAL A 280 -22.24 -1.13 5.16
C VAL A 280 -21.40 0.07 5.60
N VAL A 281 -20.44 -0.16 6.51
CA VAL A 281 -19.53 0.90 6.99
C VAL A 281 -18.61 1.35 5.85
N GLY A 282 -17.99 0.42 5.13
CA GLY A 282 -17.14 0.74 3.98
C GLY A 282 -17.88 1.50 2.88
N THR A 283 -19.14 1.18 2.61
CA THR A 283 -19.98 1.92 1.66
C THR A 283 -20.29 3.33 2.14
N LEU A 284 -20.59 3.50 3.44
CA LEU A 284 -20.81 4.81 4.03
C LEU A 284 -19.54 5.68 4.00
N ASP A 285 -18.39 5.09 4.23
CA ASP A 285 -17.10 5.77 4.14
C ASP A 285 -16.86 6.26 2.70
N THR A 286 -17.08 5.40 1.70
CA THR A 286 -16.99 5.76 0.28
C THR A 286 -17.95 6.91 -0.09
N ILE A 287 -19.21 6.87 0.40
CA ILE A 287 -20.18 7.95 0.15
C ILE A 287 -19.73 9.27 0.78
N ARG A 288 -18.98 9.22 1.87
CA ARG A 288 -18.41 10.40 2.55
C ARG A 288 -17.10 10.89 1.93
N GLY A 289 -16.61 10.23 0.90
CA GLY A 289 -15.31 10.50 0.29
C GLY A 289 -14.13 10.01 1.14
N LEU A 290 -14.33 8.99 1.97
CA LEU A 290 -13.28 8.32 2.72
C LEU A 290 -12.88 7.01 2.03
N SER A 291 -11.64 6.60 2.21
CA SER A 291 -11.18 5.30 1.72
C SER A 291 -11.99 4.18 2.39
N PRO A 292 -12.53 3.22 1.63
CA PRO A 292 -13.12 2.03 2.21
C PRO A 292 -12.08 1.30 3.07
N GLY A 293 -12.45 1.03 4.32
CA GLY A 293 -11.54 0.35 5.24
C GLY A 293 -10.52 1.25 5.92
N ASP A 294 -10.75 2.55 6.03
CA ASP A 294 -9.93 3.45 6.86
C ASP A 294 -9.86 3.00 8.33
N LEU A 295 -10.88 2.28 8.81
CA LEU A 295 -10.89 1.61 10.09
C LEU A 295 -10.66 0.11 9.94
N GLY A 296 -9.64 -0.41 10.63
CA GLY A 296 -9.32 -1.84 10.65
C GLY A 296 -10.24 -2.64 11.55
N HIS A 297 -10.60 -3.83 11.08
CA HIS A 297 -11.42 -4.78 11.83
C HIS A 297 -10.80 -6.17 11.83
N VAL A 298 -10.69 -6.78 13.01
CA VAL A 298 -10.37 -8.19 13.22
C VAL A 298 -11.53 -8.84 13.94
N ARG A 299 -12.16 -9.81 13.32
CA ARG A 299 -13.35 -10.48 13.86
C ARG A 299 -12.99 -11.70 14.72
N SER A 300 -13.98 -12.20 15.45
CA SER A 300 -13.80 -13.35 16.34
C SER A 300 -13.40 -14.62 15.62
N ASP A 301 -13.88 -14.82 14.38
CA ASP A 301 -13.52 -15.98 13.55
C ASP A 301 -12.02 -16.04 13.23
N GLN A 302 -11.41 -14.88 12.91
CA GLN A 302 -9.96 -14.84 12.72
C GLN A 302 -9.19 -15.04 14.03
N ILE A 303 -9.65 -14.43 15.12
CA ILE A 303 -9.04 -14.64 16.46
C ILE A 303 -9.08 -16.12 16.85
N GLU A 304 -10.19 -16.80 16.61
CA GLU A 304 -10.32 -18.24 16.86
C GLU A 304 -9.31 -19.04 16.02
N ALA A 305 -9.18 -18.72 14.74
CA ALA A 305 -8.23 -19.38 13.84
C ALA A 305 -6.77 -19.22 14.31
N VAL A 306 -6.36 -18.03 14.77
CA VAL A 306 -4.97 -17.77 15.16
C VAL A 306 -4.66 -18.12 16.61
N SER A 307 -5.66 -18.29 17.46
CA SER A 307 -5.46 -18.60 18.90
C SER A 307 -4.64 -19.87 19.11
N ALA A 308 -4.85 -20.89 18.27
CA ALA A 308 -4.08 -22.12 18.30
C ALA A 308 -2.58 -21.88 18.04
N TRP A 309 -2.24 -20.95 17.16
CA TRP A 309 -0.85 -20.58 16.84
C TRP A 309 -0.19 -19.84 18.01
N VAL A 310 -0.93 -18.92 18.66
CA VAL A 310 -0.46 -18.22 19.86
C VAL A 310 -0.21 -19.21 21.00
N ASP A 311 -1.13 -20.14 21.22
CA ASP A 311 -0.97 -21.19 22.24
C ASP A 311 0.20 -22.12 21.97
N GLN A 312 0.43 -22.51 20.71
CA GLN A 312 1.59 -23.31 20.31
C GLN A 312 2.89 -22.56 20.58
N ALA A 313 2.99 -21.29 20.17
CA ALA A 313 4.16 -20.45 20.42
C ALA A 313 4.42 -20.30 21.92
N ARG A 314 3.38 -20.01 22.72
CA ARG A 314 3.47 -19.91 24.18
C ARG A 314 3.97 -21.22 24.82
N LYS A 315 3.46 -22.37 24.40
CA LYS A 315 3.92 -23.68 24.91
C LYS A 315 5.36 -24.01 24.52
N ALA A 316 5.79 -23.53 23.35
CA ALA A 316 7.18 -23.67 22.87
C ALA A 316 8.15 -22.66 23.56
N GLY A 317 7.63 -21.71 24.32
CA GLY A 317 8.42 -20.62 24.88
C GLY A 317 8.84 -19.57 23.84
N ASP A 318 8.22 -19.55 22.67
CA ASP A 318 8.50 -18.56 21.62
C ASP A 318 7.95 -17.17 22.00
N VAL A 319 8.61 -16.14 21.52
CA VAL A 319 8.10 -14.76 21.56
C VAL A 319 7.12 -14.56 20.42
N VAL A 320 5.96 -13.98 20.70
CA VAL A 320 4.93 -13.66 19.71
C VAL A 320 4.94 -12.16 19.41
N VAL A 321 5.06 -11.82 18.13
CA VAL A 321 4.89 -10.46 17.59
C VAL A 321 3.62 -10.48 16.73
N LEU A 322 2.71 -9.55 16.94
CA LEU A 322 1.57 -9.38 16.04
C LEU A 322 1.91 -8.38 14.92
N ALA A 323 1.36 -8.61 13.76
CA ALA A 323 1.46 -7.70 12.63
C ALA A 323 0.12 -7.57 11.90
N GLY A 324 -0.16 -6.41 11.34
CA GLY A 324 -1.36 -6.14 10.56
C GLY A 324 -1.20 -4.83 9.79
N HIS A 325 -2.07 -4.56 8.83
CA HIS A 325 -1.97 -3.34 8.04
C HIS A 325 -2.30 -2.09 8.88
N HIS A 326 -3.49 -2.05 9.46
CA HIS A 326 -3.93 -0.86 10.22
C HIS A 326 -3.13 -0.64 11.49
N ASN A 327 -2.76 0.58 11.74
CA ASN A 327 -2.15 0.98 13.00
C ASN A 327 -3.15 0.82 14.18
N TRP A 328 -2.62 0.66 15.40
CA TRP A 328 -3.42 0.30 16.58
C TRP A 328 -4.63 1.23 16.79
N ASN A 329 -4.43 2.53 16.67
CA ASN A 329 -5.50 3.52 16.87
C ASN A 329 -6.55 3.55 15.75
N ARG A 330 -6.25 2.95 14.60
CA ARG A 330 -7.21 2.77 13.49
C ARG A 330 -7.92 1.42 13.56
N LEU A 331 -7.56 0.55 14.48
CA LEU A 331 -8.36 -0.65 14.76
C LEU A 331 -9.61 -0.28 15.55
N SER A 332 -10.74 -0.86 15.18
CA SER A 332 -11.97 -0.71 15.97
C SER A 332 -11.76 -1.18 17.41
N PHE A 333 -12.46 -0.55 18.34
CA PHE A 333 -12.37 -0.88 19.77
C PHE A 333 -12.58 -2.39 20.05
N GLY A 334 -13.56 -3.00 19.38
CA GLY A 334 -13.80 -4.44 19.49
C GLY A 334 -12.62 -5.29 19.00
N SER A 335 -11.88 -4.82 17.98
CA SER A 335 -10.68 -5.50 17.49
C SER A 335 -9.52 -5.35 18.45
N GLN A 336 -9.27 -4.14 18.96
CA GLN A 336 -8.26 -3.90 19.99
C GLN A 336 -8.48 -4.79 21.21
N PHE A 337 -9.73 -4.89 21.68
CA PHE A 337 -10.08 -5.72 22.82
C PHE A 337 -9.82 -7.22 22.55
N ARG A 338 -10.24 -7.74 21.38
CA ARG A 338 -9.99 -9.15 21.02
C ARG A 338 -8.50 -9.46 20.90
N LEU A 339 -7.72 -8.55 20.31
CA LEU A 339 -6.27 -8.73 20.20
C LEU A 339 -5.60 -8.68 21.57
N TYR A 340 -6.06 -7.82 22.46
CA TYR A 340 -5.59 -7.81 23.84
C TYR A 340 -5.88 -9.14 24.54
N GLU A 341 -7.13 -9.65 24.45
CA GLU A 341 -7.50 -10.94 25.02
C GLU A 341 -6.63 -12.10 24.50
N LEU A 342 -6.28 -12.06 23.21
CA LEU A 342 -5.37 -13.02 22.60
C LEU A 342 -3.95 -12.95 23.19
N MET A 343 -3.46 -11.74 23.48
CA MET A 343 -2.08 -11.50 23.91
C MET A 343 -1.88 -11.49 25.44
N LYS A 344 -2.93 -11.28 26.21
CA LYS A 344 -2.80 -11.05 27.69
C LYS A 344 -2.12 -12.19 28.46
N THR A 345 -2.13 -13.41 27.92
CA THR A 345 -1.53 -14.60 28.54
C THR A 345 -0.06 -14.81 28.18
N LEU A 346 0.51 -13.97 27.31
CA LEU A 346 1.92 -14.04 26.93
C LEU A 346 2.82 -13.60 28.10
N ASP A 347 3.93 -14.29 28.28
CA ASP A 347 4.91 -14.05 29.37
C ASP A 347 6.02 -13.07 28.99
N HIS A 348 5.87 -12.39 27.88
CA HIS A 348 6.82 -11.40 27.33
C HIS A 348 6.09 -10.11 26.95
N PRO A 349 6.81 -8.99 26.74
CA PRO A 349 6.25 -7.72 26.29
C PRO A 349 5.51 -7.82 24.95
N LEU A 350 4.52 -6.96 24.77
CA LEU A 350 3.65 -6.98 23.59
C LEU A 350 4.22 -6.05 22.51
N VAL A 351 4.29 -6.56 21.27
CA VAL A 351 4.71 -5.80 20.10
C VAL A 351 3.72 -6.00 18.97
N TYR A 352 3.37 -4.90 18.30
CA TYR A 352 2.53 -4.85 17.12
C TYR A 352 3.25 -4.09 16.00
N VAL A 353 3.30 -4.66 14.79
CA VAL A 353 3.90 -4.03 13.61
C VAL A 353 2.81 -3.67 12.62
N SER A 354 2.77 -2.42 12.18
CA SER A 354 1.69 -1.87 11.35
C SER A 354 2.20 -1.00 10.19
N ALA A 355 1.27 -0.59 9.31
CA ALA A 355 1.47 0.30 8.18
C ALA A 355 0.34 1.33 8.09
N HIS A 356 -0.30 1.56 6.92
CA HIS A 356 -1.52 2.33 6.69
C HIS A 356 -1.41 3.85 6.81
N THR A 357 -0.59 4.35 7.72
CA THR A 357 -0.49 5.81 7.95
C THR A 357 0.47 6.51 7.02
N HIS A 358 1.28 5.77 6.29
CA HIS A 358 2.40 6.22 5.45
C HIS A 358 3.50 7.00 6.19
N ARG A 359 3.32 7.26 7.49
CA ARG A 359 4.18 8.16 8.27
C ARG A 359 5.41 7.50 8.88
N GLY A 360 5.31 6.22 9.23
CA GLY A 360 6.36 5.50 9.92
C GLY A 360 6.69 6.08 11.30
N PHE A 361 6.11 5.50 12.34
CA PHE A 361 6.32 5.94 13.73
C PHE A 361 6.47 4.75 14.66
N TRP A 362 6.77 5.01 15.91
CA TRP A 362 6.61 4.06 16.98
C TRP A 362 5.86 4.71 18.16
N ALA A 363 5.12 3.90 18.89
CA ALA A 363 4.26 4.37 19.97
C ALA A 363 4.07 3.31 21.04
N THR A 364 3.75 3.73 22.25
CA THR A 364 3.35 2.83 23.33
C THR A 364 1.87 3.05 23.64
N HIS A 365 1.10 1.97 23.63
CA HIS A 365 -0.30 1.95 24.00
C HIS A 365 -0.48 1.26 25.35
N ARG A 366 -1.36 1.76 26.18
CA ARG A 366 -1.76 1.11 27.44
C ARG A 366 -3.03 0.31 27.22
N ILE A 367 -2.96 -1.00 27.47
CA ILE A 367 -4.06 -1.92 27.20
C ILE A 367 -4.19 -2.88 28.39
N GLY A 368 -5.30 -2.79 29.14
CA GLY A 368 -5.57 -3.70 30.24
C GLY A 368 -4.46 -3.78 31.30
N GLY A 369 -3.76 -2.67 31.52
CA GLY A 369 -2.64 -2.59 32.49
C GLY A 369 -1.28 -3.01 31.92
N ARG A 370 -1.19 -3.46 30.67
CA ARG A 370 0.06 -3.80 29.97
C ARG A 370 0.43 -2.75 28.94
N SER A 371 1.70 -2.63 28.66
CA SER A 371 2.23 -1.80 27.57
C SER A 371 2.34 -2.61 26.29
N LEU A 372 1.87 -2.03 25.16
CA LEU A 372 2.06 -2.54 23.82
C LEU A 372 2.93 -1.55 23.05
N LEU A 373 4.05 -2.00 22.53
CA LEU A 373 4.86 -1.23 21.59
C LEU A 373 4.33 -1.43 20.17
N GLU A 374 3.97 -0.36 19.50
CA GLU A 374 3.66 -0.33 18.07
C GLU A 374 4.84 0.21 17.28
N LEU A 375 5.24 -0.52 16.24
CA LEU A 375 6.12 -0.06 15.18
C LEU A 375 5.29 0.08 13.91
N ASN A 376 5.13 1.30 13.42
CA ASN A 376 4.48 1.59 12.15
C ASN A 376 5.55 1.85 11.09
N VAL A 377 5.47 1.15 9.94
CA VAL A 377 6.40 1.36 8.82
C VAL A 377 5.92 2.52 7.94
N SER A 378 6.87 3.11 7.21
CA SER A 378 6.57 4.13 6.20
C SER A 378 5.99 3.50 4.95
N SER A 379 5.58 4.34 3.99
CA SER A 379 5.12 3.94 2.67
C SER A 379 6.27 3.88 1.66
N LEU A 380 6.12 3.04 0.63
CA LEU A 380 6.98 3.05 -0.57
C LEU A 380 6.43 3.97 -1.66
N SER A 381 5.20 4.46 -1.53
CA SER A 381 4.57 5.35 -2.51
C SER A 381 4.64 6.83 -2.14
N ASP A 382 4.79 7.14 -0.85
CA ASP A 382 4.75 8.49 -0.32
C ASP A 382 6.06 8.87 0.37
N TRP A 383 6.28 10.19 0.54
CA TRP A 383 7.45 10.67 1.28
C TRP A 383 7.56 10.03 2.68
N PRO A 384 8.76 9.58 3.09
CA PRO A 384 10.08 9.65 2.44
C PRO A 384 10.41 8.49 1.50
N ILE A 385 9.46 7.69 1.07
CA ILE A 385 9.64 6.47 0.25
C ILE A 385 10.61 5.51 0.95
N ALA A 386 10.14 4.97 2.06
CA ALA A 386 10.99 4.28 3.01
C ALA A 386 10.44 2.94 3.48
N TYR A 387 11.35 2.07 3.89
CA TYR A 387 11.06 0.79 4.53
C TYR A 387 11.98 0.58 5.72
N ARG A 388 11.71 -0.44 6.53
CA ARG A 388 12.46 -0.70 7.76
C ARG A 388 13.18 -2.04 7.70
N ARG A 389 14.40 -2.06 8.22
CA ARG A 389 15.12 -3.27 8.58
C ARG A 389 14.99 -3.45 10.08
N VAL A 390 14.31 -4.53 10.50
CA VAL A 390 13.83 -4.69 11.89
C VAL A 390 14.51 -5.87 12.56
N THR A 391 14.90 -5.70 13.83
CA THR A 391 15.38 -6.75 14.71
C THR A 391 14.70 -6.67 16.07
N PHE A 392 14.60 -7.83 16.74
CA PHE A 392 14.05 -7.95 18.08
C PHE A 392 15.12 -8.49 19.04
N ALA A 393 15.14 -7.99 20.27
CA ALA A 393 15.99 -8.47 21.34
C ALA A 393 15.20 -8.52 22.66
N LEU A 394 15.56 -9.42 23.55
CA LEU A 394 14.87 -9.63 24.83
C LEU A 394 15.85 -9.59 25.98
N ASP A 395 15.47 -8.89 27.03
CA ASP A 395 16.03 -9.00 28.38
C ASP A 395 15.10 -9.91 29.19
N GLU A 396 15.48 -11.17 29.34
CA GLU A 396 14.67 -12.19 30.03
C GLU A 396 14.48 -11.88 31.51
N GLU A 397 15.51 -11.34 32.15
CA GLU A 397 15.49 -11.03 33.60
C GLU A 397 14.55 -9.86 33.87
N ALA A 398 14.68 -8.79 33.11
CA ALA A 398 13.88 -7.58 33.27
C ALA A 398 12.52 -7.66 32.56
N LYS A 399 12.25 -8.75 31.83
CA LYS A 399 11.04 -8.89 30.98
C LYS A 399 10.80 -7.68 30.10
N ARG A 400 11.83 -7.26 29.37
CA ARG A 400 11.80 -6.13 28.45
C ARG A 400 12.18 -6.57 27.04
N MET A 401 11.45 -6.08 26.05
CA MET A 401 11.77 -6.29 24.65
C MET A 401 12.24 -4.98 24.02
N LYS A 402 13.32 -5.07 23.24
CA LYS A 402 13.87 -4.00 22.43
C LYS A 402 13.61 -4.28 20.98
N VAL A 403 13.02 -3.30 20.29
CA VAL A 403 12.83 -3.32 18.84
C VAL A 403 13.75 -2.28 18.23
N THR A 404 14.60 -2.70 17.30
CA THR A 404 15.43 -1.79 16.50
C THR A 404 14.92 -1.82 15.08
N ALA A 405 14.53 -0.68 14.53
CA ALA A 405 14.02 -0.53 13.17
C ALA A 405 14.78 0.59 12.46
N GLU A 406 15.66 0.20 11.55
CA GLU A 406 16.49 1.12 10.77
C GLU A 406 15.76 1.50 9.49
N LEU A 407 15.72 2.80 9.18
CA LEU A 407 15.27 3.28 7.88
C LEU A 407 16.30 2.93 6.82
N MET A 408 15.84 2.39 5.72
CA MET A 408 16.74 2.01 4.64
C MET A 408 16.68 3.03 3.50
N PRO A 409 17.78 3.21 2.80
CA PRO A 409 19.09 2.57 2.95
C PRO A 409 19.79 2.96 4.26
N ASN A 410 20.46 1.99 4.89
CA ASN A 410 21.25 2.25 6.10
C ASN A 410 22.36 3.27 5.80
N LEU A 411 22.32 4.44 6.45
CA LEU A 411 23.20 5.57 6.17
C LEU A 411 24.43 5.63 7.07
N GLY A 412 24.60 4.67 8.00
CA GLY A 412 25.84 4.51 8.77
C GLY A 412 26.19 5.64 9.74
N GLY A 413 25.27 6.43 10.14
CA GLY A 413 25.38 7.63 10.97
C GLY A 413 24.43 8.66 10.38
N LEU A 414 23.34 8.94 11.11
CA LEU A 414 22.27 9.75 10.55
C LEU A 414 22.63 11.23 10.59
N PRO A 415 22.46 11.98 9.49
CA PRO A 415 22.54 13.42 9.49
C PRO A 415 21.53 14.04 10.49
N PRO A 416 21.76 15.30 10.91
CA PRO A 416 20.99 15.90 11.99
C PRO A 416 19.58 16.35 11.60
N ASP A 417 19.26 16.42 10.30
CA ASP A 417 17.96 16.88 9.82
C ASP A 417 17.44 16.09 8.61
N ASP A 418 16.16 16.23 8.32
CA ASP A 418 15.46 15.48 7.29
C ASP A 418 16.01 15.76 5.90
N ARG A 419 16.40 17.01 5.62
CA ARG A 419 16.98 17.39 4.32
C ARG A 419 18.31 16.69 4.11
N ALA A 420 19.19 16.72 5.10
CA ALA A 420 20.49 16.07 5.02
C ALA A 420 20.35 14.54 4.87
N ILE A 421 19.29 13.96 5.43
CA ILE A 421 18.99 12.54 5.27
C ILE A 421 18.53 12.23 3.85
N LEU A 422 17.65 13.04 3.28
CA LEU A 422 17.22 12.92 1.88
C LEU A 422 18.41 13.10 0.91
N ASP A 423 19.30 14.07 1.16
CA ASP A 423 20.49 14.27 0.38
C ASP A 423 21.45 13.06 0.46
N ALA A 424 21.62 12.48 1.64
CA ALA A 424 22.42 11.27 1.81
C ALA A 424 21.78 10.04 1.12
N TRP A 425 20.47 9.94 1.16
CA TRP A 425 19.74 8.88 0.50
C TRP A 425 19.81 9.02 -1.02
N GLU A 426 19.62 10.21 -1.55
CA GLU A 426 19.84 10.54 -2.97
C GLU A 426 21.24 10.13 -3.42
N ALA A 427 22.27 10.60 -2.73
CA ALA A 427 23.66 10.30 -3.07
C ALA A 427 23.91 8.79 -3.12
N LYS A 428 23.38 8.02 -2.15
CA LYS A 428 23.52 6.57 -2.10
C LYS A 428 22.76 5.85 -3.22
N THR A 429 21.56 6.31 -3.55
CA THR A 429 20.69 5.66 -4.54
C THR A 429 21.11 6.06 -5.96
N CYS A 430 21.30 7.36 -6.20
CA CYS A 430 21.61 7.90 -7.51
C CYS A 430 23.06 7.66 -7.94
N GLY A 431 24.01 7.52 -7.00
CA GLY A 431 25.39 7.19 -7.31
C GLY A 431 25.58 5.87 -8.07
N ARG A 432 24.55 5.02 -8.12
CA ARG A 432 24.54 3.76 -8.87
C ARG A 432 24.01 3.88 -10.30
N THR A 433 23.51 5.03 -10.70
CA THR A 433 22.85 5.22 -12.01
C THR A 433 23.82 5.63 -13.10
N GLY A 434 24.97 6.21 -12.77
CA GLY A 434 25.88 6.85 -13.72
C GLY A 434 25.42 8.22 -14.22
N ILE A 435 24.21 8.66 -13.84
CA ILE A 435 23.65 9.97 -14.24
C ILE A 435 23.84 10.96 -13.09
N ALA A 436 24.22 12.20 -13.40
CA ALA A 436 24.40 13.20 -12.36
C ALA A 436 23.07 13.50 -11.64
N ALA A 437 23.09 13.48 -10.31
CA ALA A 437 21.89 13.73 -9.49
C ALA A 437 21.22 15.07 -9.82
N SER A 438 22.01 16.11 -10.14
CA SER A 438 21.49 17.44 -10.53
C SER A 438 20.67 17.41 -11.83
N VAL A 439 21.00 16.50 -12.76
CA VAL A 439 20.22 16.33 -13.99
C VAL A 439 18.87 15.70 -13.66
N LEU A 440 18.88 14.63 -12.87
CA LEU A 440 17.66 13.96 -12.43
C LEU A 440 16.78 14.88 -11.56
N GLU A 441 17.39 15.68 -10.68
CA GLU A 441 16.68 16.67 -9.87
C GLU A 441 15.98 17.73 -10.74
N SER A 442 16.65 18.22 -11.79
CA SER A 442 16.05 19.18 -12.69
C SER A 442 14.86 18.62 -13.47
N GLN A 443 14.99 17.39 -13.97
CA GLN A 443 13.92 16.70 -14.69
C GLN A 443 12.74 16.41 -13.76
N GLU A 444 13.01 15.86 -12.58
CA GLU A 444 11.99 15.51 -11.61
C GLU A 444 11.22 16.71 -11.07
N ARG A 445 11.94 17.83 -10.82
CA ARG A 445 11.30 19.10 -10.42
C ARG A 445 10.28 19.56 -11.46
N ALA A 446 10.61 19.45 -12.74
CA ALA A 446 9.69 19.81 -13.82
C ALA A 446 8.43 18.93 -13.80
N LEU A 447 8.57 17.62 -13.57
CA LEU A 447 7.46 16.68 -13.50
C LEU A 447 6.57 16.91 -12.27
N VAL A 448 7.16 17.13 -11.10
CA VAL A 448 6.43 17.44 -9.85
C VAL A 448 5.64 18.75 -10.01
N MET A 449 6.22 19.77 -10.61
CA MET A 449 5.52 21.04 -10.87
C MET A 449 4.37 20.83 -11.86
N GLN A 450 4.59 20.09 -12.94
CA GLN A 450 3.55 19.75 -13.90
C GLN A 450 2.40 18.98 -13.27
N GLN A 451 2.69 18.02 -12.40
CA GLN A 451 1.67 17.28 -11.64
C GLN A 451 0.85 18.22 -10.72
N ARG A 452 1.54 19.13 -10.02
CA ARG A 452 0.85 20.11 -9.15
C ARG A 452 -0.09 21.03 -9.95
N ASP A 453 0.33 21.45 -11.13
CA ASP A 453 -0.48 22.28 -12.02
C ASP A 453 -1.67 21.51 -12.62
N SER A 454 -1.58 20.17 -12.69
CA SER A 454 -2.64 19.31 -13.22
C SER A 454 -3.65 18.85 -12.17
N ARG A 455 -3.38 19.09 -10.87
CA ARG A 455 -4.29 18.72 -9.78
C ARG A 455 -5.65 19.38 -9.94
N GLY A 456 -6.68 18.58 -9.81
CA GLY A 456 -8.05 18.99 -9.93
C GLY A 456 -8.46 19.98 -8.83
N THR A 457 -9.45 20.76 -9.14
CA THR A 457 -10.10 21.66 -8.20
C THR A 457 -11.37 21.01 -7.64
N LEU A 458 -12.01 21.65 -6.64
CA LEU A 458 -13.37 21.31 -6.18
C LEU A 458 -14.35 21.17 -7.37
N MET A 459 -14.07 21.83 -8.49
CA MET A 459 -14.89 21.75 -9.71
C MET A 459 -14.75 20.38 -10.40
N ASP A 460 -13.58 19.71 -10.33
CA ASP A 460 -13.40 18.38 -10.91
C ASP A 460 -14.29 17.37 -10.17
N TRP A 461 -14.38 17.46 -8.84
CA TRP A 461 -15.31 16.66 -8.04
C TRP A 461 -16.79 16.90 -8.40
N LEU A 462 -17.18 18.15 -8.65
CA LEU A 462 -18.53 18.47 -9.14
C LEU A 462 -18.78 17.92 -10.53
N TYR A 463 -17.78 17.99 -11.43
CA TYR A 463 -17.86 17.43 -12.78
C TYR A 463 -17.95 15.91 -12.75
N GLU A 464 -17.31 15.27 -11.79
CA GLU A 464 -17.40 13.84 -11.56
C GLU A 464 -18.84 13.38 -11.29
N GLY A 465 -19.52 14.08 -10.39
CA GLY A 465 -20.92 13.78 -10.07
C GLY A 465 -21.92 14.06 -11.19
N LEU A 466 -21.58 14.93 -12.14
CA LEU A 466 -22.43 15.39 -13.21
C LEU A 466 -21.98 14.88 -14.61
N GLY A 467 -20.78 14.28 -14.71
CA GLY A 467 -20.09 14.05 -15.97
C GLY A 467 -20.89 13.30 -17.05
N GLU A 468 -21.66 12.27 -16.67
CA GLU A 468 -22.46 11.52 -17.66
C GLU A 468 -23.71 12.30 -18.16
N TRP A 469 -24.10 13.33 -17.43
CA TRP A 469 -25.30 14.14 -17.71
C TRP A 469 -24.95 15.48 -18.36
N CYS A 470 -23.69 15.84 -18.36
CA CYS A 470 -23.17 17.10 -18.84
C CYS A 470 -21.95 16.86 -19.74
N GLN A 471 -22.15 16.91 -21.06
CA GLN A 471 -21.07 16.69 -22.02
C GLN A 471 -19.85 17.63 -21.83
N PRO A 472 -20.03 18.93 -21.57
CA PRO A 472 -18.88 19.80 -21.25
C PRO A 472 -18.15 19.40 -19.95
N CYS A 473 -18.90 18.88 -18.95
CA CYS A 473 -18.29 18.44 -17.69
C CYS A 473 -17.45 17.17 -17.92
N LEU A 474 -17.95 16.23 -18.72
CA LEU A 474 -17.23 15.02 -19.11
C LEU A 474 -15.96 15.37 -19.90
N GLN A 475 -16.04 16.31 -20.82
CA GLN A 475 -14.88 16.78 -21.57
C GLN A 475 -13.83 17.37 -20.63
N ALA A 476 -14.20 18.28 -19.73
CA ALA A 476 -13.29 18.92 -18.77
C ALA A 476 -12.60 17.88 -17.87
N LEU A 477 -13.35 16.84 -17.47
CA LEU A 477 -12.82 15.75 -16.68
C LEU A 477 -11.73 14.96 -17.41
N TYR A 478 -11.99 14.55 -18.65
CA TYR A 478 -10.97 13.85 -19.45
C TYR A 478 -9.78 14.76 -19.79
N GLU A 479 -9.99 16.04 -19.99
CA GLU A 479 -8.90 17.02 -20.17
C GLU A 479 -8.05 17.13 -18.91
N SER A 480 -8.64 17.09 -17.70
CA SER A 480 -7.90 17.03 -16.44
C SER A 480 -7.04 15.77 -16.36
N GLY A 481 -7.62 14.60 -16.65
CA GLY A 481 -6.86 13.34 -16.69
C GLY A 481 -5.74 13.34 -17.74
N MET A 482 -5.93 14.02 -18.90
CA MET A 482 -4.87 14.16 -19.90
C MET A 482 -3.71 15.02 -19.39
N ARG A 483 -3.96 16.04 -18.57
CA ARG A 483 -2.88 16.83 -17.95
C ARG A 483 -2.01 15.96 -17.02
N TYR A 484 -2.65 15.05 -16.28
CA TYR A 484 -1.90 14.06 -15.49
C TYR A 484 -1.09 13.11 -16.39
N GLN A 485 -1.67 12.61 -17.49
CA GLN A 485 -0.95 11.79 -18.45
C GLN A 485 0.25 12.51 -19.08
N ASP A 486 0.23 13.84 -19.18
CA ASP A 486 1.36 14.62 -19.71
C ASP A 486 2.63 14.42 -18.89
N ALA A 487 2.53 14.38 -17.56
CA ALA A 487 3.68 14.09 -16.70
C ALA A 487 4.22 12.66 -16.91
N MET A 488 3.33 11.69 -17.08
CA MET A 488 3.70 10.29 -17.34
C MET A 488 4.40 10.14 -18.71
N LEU A 489 3.87 10.78 -19.74
CA LEU A 489 4.45 10.76 -21.09
C LEU A 489 5.85 11.41 -21.10
N GLU A 490 6.02 12.50 -20.35
CA GLU A 490 7.33 13.14 -20.20
C GLU A 490 8.30 12.23 -19.44
N ALA A 491 7.86 11.59 -18.33
CA ALA A 491 8.67 10.63 -17.59
C ALA A 491 9.15 9.46 -18.46
N ILE A 492 8.28 8.93 -19.31
CA ILE A 492 8.65 7.88 -20.30
C ILE A 492 9.74 8.38 -21.24
N THR A 493 9.60 9.63 -21.73
CA THR A 493 10.58 10.21 -22.64
C THR A 493 11.93 10.40 -21.96
N GLN A 494 11.97 10.94 -20.74
CA GLN A 494 13.19 11.13 -19.98
C GLN A 494 13.87 9.79 -19.67
N PHE A 495 13.10 8.81 -19.21
CA PHE A 495 13.60 7.46 -18.99
C PHE A 495 14.30 6.88 -20.23
N TYR A 496 13.67 7.01 -21.39
CA TYR A 496 14.22 6.55 -22.65
C TYR A 496 15.51 7.30 -23.02
N LEU A 497 15.51 8.62 -22.91
CA LEU A 497 16.65 9.46 -23.29
C LEU A 497 17.86 9.20 -22.39
N ASP A 498 17.63 9.03 -21.09
CA ASP A 498 18.69 8.85 -20.09
C ASP A 498 19.39 7.48 -20.21
N LEU A 499 18.66 6.42 -20.54
CA LEU A 499 19.19 5.06 -20.48
C LEU A 499 19.42 4.37 -21.84
N ARG A 500 18.89 4.90 -22.95
CA ARG A 500 18.94 4.23 -24.26
C ARG A 500 20.34 3.91 -24.78
N LEU A 501 21.34 4.69 -24.38
CA LEU A 501 22.73 4.50 -24.82
C LEU A 501 23.48 3.46 -23.98
N GLU A 502 23.04 3.25 -22.74
CA GLU A 502 23.68 2.37 -21.79
C GLU A 502 22.99 1.03 -21.65
N VAL A 503 21.68 0.98 -21.90
CA VAL A 503 20.84 -0.21 -21.73
C VAL A 503 20.18 -0.54 -23.07
N PRO A 504 20.65 -1.59 -23.78
CA PRO A 504 20.13 -1.95 -25.12
C PRO A 504 18.62 -2.22 -25.13
N GLU A 505 18.08 -2.80 -24.05
CA GLU A 505 16.65 -3.08 -23.89
C GLU A 505 15.83 -1.79 -23.86
N VAL A 506 16.36 -0.71 -23.29
CA VAL A 506 15.71 0.61 -23.31
C VAL A 506 15.71 1.19 -24.72
N ALA A 507 16.79 1.04 -25.49
CA ALA A 507 16.83 1.49 -26.88
C ALA A 507 15.72 0.81 -27.71
N ALA A 508 15.40 -0.44 -27.44
CA ALA A 508 14.32 -1.18 -28.11
C ALA A 508 12.91 -0.60 -27.83
N LEU A 509 12.70 0.13 -26.72
CA LEU A 509 11.43 0.79 -26.41
C LEU A 509 11.07 1.88 -27.43
N GLY A 510 12.04 2.42 -28.16
CA GLY A 510 11.80 3.40 -29.22
C GLY A 510 10.95 2.91 -30.40
N HIS A 511 10.71 1.60 -30.47
CA HIS A 511 9.90 0.95 -31.54
C HIS A 511 8.61 0.40 -30.95
N THR A 512 7.61 1.27 -30.76
CA THR A 512 6.28 0.88 -30.28
C THR A 512 5.30 0.73 -31.44
N SER A 513 4.29 -0.11 -31.29
CA SER A 513 3.21 -0.23 -32.27
C SER A 513 2.40 1.06 -32.38
N SER A 514 2.26 1.78 -31.28
CA SER A 514 1.55 3.07 -31.20
C SER A 514 2.28 4.22 -31.88
N CYS A 515 3.57 4.07 -32.17
CA CYS A 515 4.43 5.11 -32.75
C CYS A 515 4.81 4.86 -34.22
N ALA A 516 4.22 3.91 -34.88
CA ALA A 516 4.29 3.60 -36.33
C ALA A 516 5.45 4.24 -37.13
N GLY A 517 6.72 3.90 -36.78
CA GLY A 517 7.93 4.38 -37.48
C GLY A 517 8.52 5.70 -36.97
N GLU A 518 7.87 6.37 -36.02
CA GLU A 518 8.42 7.54 -35.35
C GLU A 518 9.38 7.12 -34.21
N THR A 519 10.32 7.98 -33.86
CA THR A 519 11.09 7.81 -32.62
C THR A 519 10.20 8.10 -31.42
N LEU A 520 10.52 7.51 -30.27
CA LEU A 520 9.71 7.65 -29.05
C LEU A 520 9.48 9.13 -28.66
N PRO A 521 10.50 10.03 -28.62
CA PRO A 521 10.28 11.43 -28.31
C PRO A 521 9.33 12.15 -29.28
N VAL A 522 9.42 11.84 -30.56
CA VAL A 522 8.54 12.44 -31.59
C VAL A 522 7.10 11.97 -31.41
N CYS A 523 6.91 10.68 -31.17
CA CYS A 523 5.61 10.10 -30.89
C CYS A 523 4.96 10.72 -29.66
N VAL A 524 5.70 10.82 -28.54
CA VAL A 524 5.19 11.42 -27.31
C VAL A 524 4.86 12.91 -27.53
N ALA A 525 5.73 13.67 -28.20
CA ALA A 525 5.44 15.06 -28.53
C ALA A 525 4.14 15.21 -29.33
N ARG A 526 3.91 14.33 -30.29
CA ARG A 526 2.65 14.29 -31.08
C ARG A 526 1.44 13.95 -30.22
N LEU A 527 1.56 12.97 -29.33
CA LEU A 527 0.47 12.58 -28.42
C LEU A 527 0.11 13.73 -27.46
N ARG A 528 1.10 14.48 -26.97
CA ARG A 528 0.89 15.62 -26.08
C ARG A 528 0.31 16.83 -26.83
N ALA A 529 0.78 17.11 -28.05
CA ALA A 529 0.31 18.23 -28.85
C ALA A 529 -1.08 18.02 -29.48
N ALA A 530 -1.59 16.80 -29.47
CA ALA A 530 -2.89 16.50 -30.06
C ALA A 530 -4.03 17.13 -29.25
N ASN A 531 -4.94 17.80 -29.95
CA ASN A 531 -6.15 18.40 -29.40
C ASN A 531 -7.39 17.77 -30.02
N ALA A 532 -8.49 17.79 -29.31
CA ALA A 532 -9.80 17.34 -29.77
C ALA A 532 -10.77 18.52 -29.87
N ALA A 533 -11.68 18.47 -30.83
CA ALA A 533 -12.65 19.52 -31.06
C ALA A 533 -13.94 19.37 -30.23
N ASP A 534 -14.20 18.17 -29.76
CA ASP A 534 -15.42 17.79 -29.03
C ASP A 534 -15.13 16.74 -27.93
N THR A 535 -16.16 16.39 -27.19
CA THR A 535 -16.06 15.44 -26.07
C THR A 535 -15.63 14.04 -26.53
N ASP A 536 -16.18 13.54 -27.62
CA ASP A 536 -15.84 12.19 -28.13
C ASP A 536 -14.38 12.13 -28.59
N GLY A 537 -13.92 13.15 -29.28
CA GLY A 537 -12.52 13.28 -29.66
C GLY A 537 -11.57 13.39 -28.44
N THR A 538 -11.99 14.07 -27.39
CA THR A 538 -11.23 14.18 -26.12
C THR A 538 -11.12 12.82 -25.45
N ILE A 539 -12.21 12.08 -25.35
CA ILE A 539 -12.24 10.73 -24.79
C ILE A 539 -11.35 9.78 -25.62
N GLU A 540 -11.44 9.83 -26.95
CA GLU A 540 -10.58 8.98 -27.79
C GLU A 540 -9.10 9.34 -27.67
N LEU A 541 -8.76 10.62 -27.55
CA LEU A 541 -7.40 11.05 -27.33
C LEU A 541 -6.87 10.55 -25.97
N PHE A 542 -7.66 10.67 -24.89
CA PHE A 542 -7.32 10.12 -23.60
C PHE A 542 -7.06 8.61 -23.68
N ARG A 543 -7.94 7.85 -24.34
CA ARG A 543 -7.79 6.40 -24.54
C ARG A 543 -6.53 6.05 -25.33
N ARG A 544 -6.22 6.82 -26.37
CA ARG A 544 -5.01 6.59 -27.17
C ARG A 544 -3.74 6.81 -26.35
N ARG A 545 -3.72 7.84 -25.51
CA ARG A 545 -2.62 8.08 -24.56
C ARG A 545 -2.52 6.96 -23.52
N ALA A 546 -3.65 6.52 -22.96
CA ALA A 546 -3.70 5.41 -22.03
C ALA A 546 -3.16 4.11 -22.63
N ARG A 547 -3.57 3.75 -23.85
CA ARG A 547 -3.03 2.57 -24.57
C ARG A 547 -1.51 2.65 -24.77
N PHE A 548 -1.00 3.83 -25.12
CA PHE A 548 0.45 4.03 -25.26
C PHE A 548 1.19 3.87 -23.92
N ILE A 549 0.68 4.46 -22.84
CA ILE A 549 1.25 4.35 -21.49
C ILE A 549 1.24 2.88 -21.03
N ASP A 550 0.14 2.16 -21.25
CA ASP A 550 0.03 0.72 -20.94
C ASP A 550 1.03 -0.13 -21.73
N GLU A 551 1.19 0.14 -23.03
CA GLU A 551 2.19 -0.53 -23.86
C GLU A 551 3.61 -0.29 -23.31
N MET A 552 3.91 0.95 -22.92
CA MET A 552 5.21 1.30 -22.36
C MET A 552 5.43 0.67 -20.98
N ASN A 553 4.41 0.64 -20.12
CA ASN A 553 4.46 -0.06 -18.85
C ASN A 553 4.77 -1.56 -19.07
N GLY A 554 4.07 -2.22 -19.99
CA GLY A 554 4.32 -3.63 -20.31
C GLY A 554 5.75 -3.88 -20.80
N LYS A 555 6.32 -2.96 -21.57
CA LYS A 555 7.72 -3.04 -22.02
C LYS A 555 8.71 -2.80 -20.89
N LEU A 556 8.46 -1.80 -20.05
CA LEU A 556 9.28 -1.54 -18.86
C LEU A 556 9.29 -2.74 -17.91
N ASP A 557 8.17 -3.42 -17.77
CA ASP A 557 8.04 -4.63 -16.94
C ASP A 557 8.96 -5.76 -17.40
N GLY A 558 9.25 -5.85 -18.68
CA GLY A 558 10.17 -6.83 -19.26
C GLY A 558 11.66 -6.53 -19.01
N LEU A 559 12.01 -5.33 -18.56
CA LEU A 559 13.41 -4.95 -18.38
C LEU A 559 13.97 -5.50 -17.07
N SER A 560 15.04 -6.30 -17.17
CA SER A 560 15.71 -6.94 -16.04
C SER A 560 17.01 -6.27 -15.62
N ASP A 561 17.53 -5.30 -16.38
CA ASP A 561 18.82 -4.66 -16.13
C ASP A 561 18.82 -3.91 -14.77
N PRO A 562 19.80 -4.19 -13.89
CA PRO A 562 19.91 -3.52 -12.59
C PRO A 562 20.01 -1.99 -12.67
N ARG A 563 20.52 -1.44 -13.77
CA ARG A 563 20.61 0.02 -13.98
C ARG A 563 19.24 0.64 -14.08
N VAL A 564 18.26 -0.03 -14.69
CA VAL A 564 16.87 0.40 -14.74
C VAL A 564 16.29 0.52 -13.33
N ARG A 565 16.48 -0.50 -12.49
CA ARG A 565 16.02 -0.46 -11.08
C ARG A 565 16.67 0.67 -10.29
N ASN A 566 17.98 0.83 -10.42
CA ASN A 566 18.70 1.90 -9.72
C ASN A 566 18.24 3.29 -10.18
N TYR A 567 18.00 3.46 -11.48
CA TYR A 567 17.49 4.70 -12.04
C TYR A 567 16.09 5.04 -11.49
N MET A 568 15.17 4.08 -11.48
CA MET A 568 13.81 4.28 -10.97
C MET A 568 13.81 4.60 -9.47
N ALA A 569 14.62 3.89 -8.68
CA ALA A 569 14.76 4.17 -7.26
C ALA A 569 15.37 5.56 -7.01
N CYS A 570 16.36 5.96 -7.80
CA CYS A 570 16.95 7.30 -7.72
C CYS A 570 15.89 8.37 -8.01
N ARG A 571 15.13 8.23 -9.08
CA ARG A 571 14.09 9.21 -9.42
C ARG A 571 13.04 9.34 -8.32
N ALA A 572 12.61 8.22 -7.72
CA ALA A 572 11.67 8.24 -6.61
C ALA A 572 12.21 9.01 -5.38
N VAL A 573 13.47 8.82 -5.04
CA VAL A 573 14.11 9.56 -3.93
C VAL A 573 14.25 11.04 -4.25
N VAL A 574 14.62 11.38 -5.49
CA VAL A 574 14.72 12.79 -5.95
C VAL A 574 13.34 13.45 -5.93
N ALA A 575 12.28 12.74 -6.37
CA ALA A 575 10.92 13.25 -6.31
C ALA A 575 10.49 13.54 -4.87
N ALA A 576 10.74 12.60 -3.95
CA ALA A 576 10.46 12.78 -2.53
C ALA A 576 11.19 13.98 -1.91
N LYS A 577 12.46 14.20 -2.30
CA LYS A 577 13.26 15.34 -1.87
C LYS A 577 12.68 16.66 -2.36
N ILE A 578 12.34 16.75 -3.64
CA ILE A 578 11.76 17.96 -4.24
C ILE A 578 10.42 18.28 -3.58
N ASP A 579 9.60 17.26 -3.37
CA ASP A 579 8.32 17.41 -2.73
C ASP A 579 8.43 17.89 -1.28
N TYR A 580 9.42 17.36 -0.55
CA TYR A 580 9.78 17.87 0.77
C TYR A 580 10.13 19.37 0.73
N ASP A 581 10.96 19.81 -0.24
CA ASP A 581 11.37 21.20 -0.40
C ASP A 581 10.21 22.13 -0.75
N LEU A 582 9.28 21.65 -1.55
CA LEU A 582 8.11 22.42 -1.99
C LEU A 582 6.98 22.45 -0.95
N THR A 583 7.09 21.65 0.11
CA THR A 583 6.07 21.61 1.17
C THR A 583 6.33 22.70 2.20
N PRO A 584 5.33 23.57 2.51
CA PRO A 584 5.47 24.60 3.54
C PRO A 584 5.85 24.03 4.92
N ASP A 585 6.61 24.79 5.71
CA ASP A 585 7.15 24.37 7.00
C ASP A 585 6.07 23.93 8.00
N ASP A 586 4.94 24.64 8.04
CA ASP A 586 3.80 24.31 8.87
C ASP A 586 3.17 22.96 8.50
N LYS A 587 3.05 22.66 7.21
CA LYS A 587 2.57 21.36 6.71
C LYS A 587 3.62 20.25 6.93
N ARG A 588 4.90 20.54 6.84
CA ARG A 588 5.97 19.59 7.19
C ARG A 588 5.95 19.25 8.68
N ALA A 589 5.78 20.25 9.53
CA ALA A 589 5.65 20.07 10.97
C ALA A 589 4.43 19.22 11.35
N GLY A 590 3.28 19.45 10.74
CA GLY A 590 2.06 18.66 10.98
C GLY A 590 2.19 17.19 10.59
N ARG A 591 2.98 16.87 9.58
CA ARG A 591 3.32 15.47 9.23
C ARG A 591 4.25 14.82 10.24
N GLY A 592 5.04 15.61 10.94
CA GLY A 592 5.98 15.16 11.97
C GLY A 592 5.39 15.10 13.38
N GLU A 593 4.13 15.49 13.60
CA GLU A 593 3.57 15.49 14.97
C GLU A 593 3.51 14.11 15.62
N ALA A 594 3.32 13.04 14.85
CA ALA A 594 3.44 11.68 15.36
C ALA A 594 4.91 11.29 15.67
N ASN A 595 5.89 12.01 15.10
CA ASN A 595 7.32 11.78 15.24
C ASN A 595 8.02 13.05 15.74
N ARG A 596 7.63 13.56 16.90
CA ARG A 596 8.18 14.79 17.50
C ARG A 596 9.69 14.77 17.71
N ARG A 597 10.32 13.62 17.54
CA ARG A 597 11.78 13.47 17.56
C ARG A 597 12.24 12.99 16.18
N LYS A 598 12.69 13.90 15.35
CA LYS A 598 13.19 13.62 13.99
C LYS A 598 14.24 12.50 13.95
N GLN A 599 15.10 12.42 14.96
CA GLN A 599 16.11 11.35 15.10
C GLN A 599 15.49 9.96 15.26
N ASP A 600 14.30 9.85 15.87
CA ASP A 600 13.62 8.59 16.10
C ASP A 600 12.94 8.05 14.83
N PHE A 601 12.69 8.88 13.84
CA PHE A 601 12.08 8.46 12.58
C PHE A 601 13.02 7.55 11.76
N PHE A 602 14.30 7.88 11.70
CA PHE A 602 15.26 7.18 10.87
C PHE A 602 15.87 5.95 11.53
N ARG A 603 16.01 5.98 12.84
CA ARG A 603 16.36 4.79 13.61
C ARG A 603 15.49 4.74 14.85
N ILE A 604 14.56 3.83 14.82
CA ILE A 604 13.74 3.52 15.99
C ILE A 604 14.50 2.49 16.81
N GLU A 605 14.77 2.85 18.05
CA GLU A 605 15.24 1.95 19.08
C GLU A 605 14.34 2.13 20.29
N ALA A 606 13.41 1.20 20.47
CA ALA A 606 12.35 1.31 21.45
C ALA A 606 12.31 0.09 22.35
N THR A 607 12.10 0.31 23.65
CA THR A 607 11.97 -0.74 24.64
C THR A 607 10.59 -0.73 25.25
N VAL A 608 10.02 -1.91 25.44
CA VAL A 608 8.74 -2.11 26.11
C VAL A 608 8.87 -3.18 27.19
N GLY A 609 8.27 -2.93 28.35
CA GLY A 609 8.17 -3.86 29.47
C GLY A 609 6.82 -4.56 29.56
N MET A 610 6.67 -5.39 30.59
CA MET A 610 5.40 -6.08 30.87
C MET A 610 4.35 -5.15 31.51
N GLU A 611 4.79 -4.03 32.12
CA GLU A 611 3.93 -3.06 32.83
C GLU A 611 3.30 -2.03 31.90
#